data_9c6e656c6371f74e9987b66281587829
#
_entry.id   9c6e656c6371f74e9987b66281587829
#
_cell.length_a   1.000
_cell.length_b   1.000
_cell.length_c   1.000
_cell.angle_alpha   90.00
_cell.angle_beta   90.00
_cell.angle_gamma   90.00
#
_symmetry.space_group_name_H-M   'P 1'
#
loop_
_entity.id
_entity.type
_entity.pdbx_description
1 polymer ?
#
loop_
_entity_poly.entity_id
_entity_poly.type
_entity_poly.pdbx_seq_one_letter_code
_entity_poly.pdbx_strand_id
1 'polypeptide(L)'
;DGPWIPDEEFLAELPRIMQAFAVPGVGVAVVEDGKLAWGRGFGVRHALTGAPVDERTVFEDASLSKPVFAYLVMRLADLGRIDLDRPLVRYRRPDYLAAHEWIGLITARDVLRHTTGLPNWRAKPATEKLVPAVKPGTRIDYSGEAIFWLQLAVESITGQSLDQAMQEHLFGPAGMADSSYTWNTDLAA
;
A
#
# COMPACT_ATOMS: atom_id res chain seq x y z
N ASP A 1 -4.72 10.02 32.84
CA ASP A 1 -5.23 8.82 32.18
C ASP A 1 -4.05 8.25 31.39
N GLY A 2 -3.72 6.95 31.59
CA GLY A 2 -2.65 6.27 30.90
C GLY A 2 -3.09 5.79 29.51
N PRO A 3 -2.14 5.21 28.71
CA PRO A 3 -2.46 4.67 27.39
C PRO A 3 -3.54 3.59 27.48
N TRP A 4 -4.43 3.55 26.47
CA TRP A 4 -5.37 2.44 26.37
C TRP A 4 -4.61 1.14 26.11
N ILE A 5 -4.74 0.18 27.01
CA ILE A 5 -4.17 -1.16 26.87
C ILE A 5 -5.33 -2.15 26.86
N PRO A 6 -5.33 -3.15 25.95
CA PRO A 6 -6.36 -4.17 25.93
C PRO A 6 -6.56 -4.83 27.30
N ASP A 7 -7.78 -4.82 27.76
CA ASP A 7 -8.17 -5.46 29.02
C ASP A 7 -8.34 -6.98 28.91
N GLU A 8 -8.63 -7.63 30.03
CA GLU A 8 -8.83 -9.09 30.06
C GLU A 8 -10.03 -9.53 29.21
N GLU A 9 -11.05 -8.70 29.06
CA GLU A 9 -12.23 -9.00 28.27
C GLU A 9 -11.85 -9.02 26.77
N PHE A 10 -11.14 -8.01 26.27
CA PHE A 10 -10.62 -7.99 24.90
C PHE A 10 -9.72 -9.21 24.62
N LEU A 11 -8.78 -9.49 25.53
CA LEU A 11 -7.83 -10.59 25.37
C LEU A 11 -8.51 -11.97 25.38
N ALA A 12 -9.64 -12.11 26.08
CA ALA A 12 -10.43 -13.33 26.07
C ALA A 12 -11.35 -13.46 24.84
N GLU A 13 -11.87 -12.32 24.33
CA GLU A 13 -12.83 -12.32 23.21
C GLU A 13 -12.12 -12.46 21.85
N LEU A 14 -10.95 -11.87 21.66
CA LEU A 14 -10.23 -11.91 20.39
C LEU A 14 -10.00 -13.33 19.86
N PRO A 15 -9.54 -14.33 20.64
CA PRO A 15 -9.40 -15.71 20.17
C PRO A 15 -10.74 -16.35 19.75
N ARG A 16 -11.84 -15.99 20.39
CA ARG A 16 -13.19 -16.47 20.02
C ARG A 16 -13.62 -15.92 18.67
N ILE A 17 -13.39 -14.61 18.45
CA ILE A 17 -13.64 -13.96 17.15
C ILE A 17 -12.77 -14.60 16.06
N MET A 18 -11.49 -14.81 16.31
CA MET A 18 -10.58 -15.47 15.38
C MET A 18 -11.09 -16.87 14.99
N GLN A 19 -11.54 -17.64 15.97
CA GLN A 19 -12.12 -18.97 15.72
C GLN A 19 -13.42 -18.88 14.91
N ALA A 20 -14.34 -17.98 15.26
CA ALA A 20 -15.63 -17.81 14.59
C ALA A 20 -15.48 -17.43 13.10
N PHE A 21 -14.45 -16.66 12.76
CA PHE A 21 -14.17 -16.20 11.41
C PHE A 21 -13.04 -16.98 10.71
N ALA A 22 -12.56 -18.07 11.30
CA ALA A 22 -11.46 -18.88 10.78
C ALA A 22 -10.20 -18.07 10.47
N VAL A 23 -9.86 -17.07 11.30
CA VAL A 23 -8.66 -16.24 11.19
C VAL A 23 -7.52 -16.95 11.94
N PRO A 24 -6.49 -17.46 11.24
CA PRO A 24 -5.44 -18.26 11.88
C PRO A 24 -4.48 -17.44 12.74
N GLY A 25 -4.22 -16.20 12.37
CA GLY A 25 -3.26 -15.34 13.07
C GLY A 25 -3.59 -13.86 12.95
N VAL A 26 -3.32 -13.10 14.01
CA VAL A 26 -3.55 -11.65 14.09
C VAL A 26 -2.38 -10.99 14.83
N GLY A 27 -1.86 -9.88 14.28
CA GLY A 27 -1.02 -8.95 15.00
C GLY A 27 -1.82 -7.72 15.41
N VAL A 28 -1.71 -7.30 16.66
CA VAL A 28 -2.37 -6.10 17.18
C VAL A 28 -1.33 -5.17 17.78
N ALA A 29 -1.39 -3.89 17.41
CA ALA A 29 -0.56 -2.86 18.00
C ALA A 29 -1.42 -1.65 18.39
N VAL A 30 -1.14 -1.07 19.53
CA VAL A 30 -1.75 0.18 20.01
C VAL A 30 -0.68 1.24 20.03
N VAL A 31 -0.92 2.33 19.32
CA VAL A 31 -0.03 3.49 19.25
C VAL A 31 -0.72 4.67 19.90
N GLU A 32 -0.04 5.32 20.84
CA GLU A 32 -0.51 6.52 21.53
C GLU A 32 0.63 7.54 21.61
N ASP A 33 0.32 8.78 21.29
CA ASP A 33 1.30 9.88 21.24
C ASP A 33 2.54 9.56 20.39
N GLY A 34 2.34 8.83 19.28
CA GLY A 34 3.41 8.44 18.36
C GLY A 34 4.35 7.35 18.89
N LYS A 35 3.97 6.64 19.96
CA LYS A 35 4.76 5.55 20.56
C LYS A 35 3.95 4.28 20.64
N LEU A 36 4.61 3.14 20.46
CA LEU A 36 4.00 1.84 20.71
C LEU A 36 3.67 1.71 22.20
N ALA A 37 2.38 1.73 22.54
CA ALA A 37 1.91 1.55 23.90
C ALA A 37 1.76 0.06 24.24
N TRP A 38 1.33 -0.74 23.27
CA TRP A 38 1.15 -2.17 23.44
C TRP A 38 1.18 -2.87 22.08
N GLY A 39 1.70 -4.10 22.03
CA GLY A 39 1.68 -4.94 20.83
C GLY A 39 1.71 -6.42 21.19
N ARG A 40 0.97 -7.25 20.43
CA ARG A 40 0.94 -8.70 20.64
C ARG A 40 0.46 -9.44 19.40
N GLY A 41 1.07 -10.62 19.15
CA GLY A 41 0.60 -11.62 18.20
C GLY A 41 -0.36 -12.63 18.84
N PHE A 42 -1.34 -13.11 18.06
CA PHE A 42 -2.32 -14.15 18.45
C PHE A 42 -2.41 -15.21 17.36
N GLY A 43 -2.56 -16.47 17.75
CA GLY A 43 -2.69 -17.59 16.83
C GLY A 43 -1.39 -17.96 16.13
N VAL A 44 -1.50 -18.44 14.89
CA VAL A 44 -0.37 -19.02 14.14
C VAL A 44 -0.15 -18.28 12.81
N ARG A 45 1.12 -18.04 12.46
CA ARG A 45 1.53 -17.48 11.16
C ARG A 45 1.63 -18.53 10.06
N HIS A 46 1.69 -19.81 10.46
CA HIS A 46 1.76 -20.91 9.51
C HIS A 46 0.94 -22.11 10.01
N ALA A 47 -0.17 -22.39 9.34
CA ALA A 47 -1.15 -23.38 9.81
C ALA A 47 -0.60 -24.82 9.88
N LEU A 48 0.30 -25.22 8.98
CA LEU A 48 0.84 -26.59 8.95
C LEU A 48 1.91 -26.84 10.03
N THR A 49 2.72 -25.83 10.36
CA THR A 49 3.80 -25.97 11.36
C THR A 49 3.35 -25.57 12.76
N GLY A 50 2.26 -24.84 12.90
CA GLY A 50 1.80 -24.27 14.16
C GLY A 50 2.71 -23.13 14.67
N ALA A 51 3.57 -22.56 13.82
CA ALA A 51 4.44 -21.46 14.20
C ALA A 51 3.62 -20.27 14.66
N PRO A 52 3.85 -19.70 15.86
CA PRO A 52 3.01 -18.65 16.42
C PRO A 52 3.23 -17.32 15.69
N VAL A 53 2.21 -16.45 15.75
CA VAL A 53 2.38 -15.02 15.44
C VAL A 53 3.14 -14.36 16.58
N ASP A 54 4.16 -13.60 16.24
CA ASP A 54 4.99 -12.81 17.16
C ASP A 54 5.15 -11.37 16.67
N GLU A 55 5.98 -10.58 17.34
CA GLU A 55 6.23 -9.16 17.03
C GLU A 55 6.96 -8.95 15.68
N ARG A 56 7.58 -10.00 15.15
CA ARG A 56 8.34 -9.98 13.89
C ARG A 56 7.59 -10.63 12.73
N THR A 57 6.40 -11.13 12.98
CA THR A 57 5.58 -11.75 11.94
C THR A 57 5.18 -10.72 10.90
N VAL A 58 5.58 -10.97 9.65
CA VAL A 58 5.23 -10.12 8.51
C VAL A 58 3.89 -10.57 7.93
N PHE A 59 3.02 -9.61 7.66
CA PHE A 59 1.73 -9.81 7.03
C PHE A 59 1.70 -9.15 5.65
N GLU A 60 0.94 -9.74 4.72
CA GLU A 60 0.63 -9.12 3.45
C GLU A 60 -0.43 -8.04 3.64
N ASP A 61 -0.07 -6.79 3.47
CA ASP A 61 -0.95 -5.63 3.69
C ASP A 61 -1.90 -5.34 2.53
N ALA A 62 -1.76 -6.02 1.41
CA ALA A 62 -2.59 -5.82 0.22
C ALA A 62 -2.82 -4.32 -0.06
N SER A 63 -4.08 -3.86 -0.01
CA SER A 63 -4.42 -2.47 -0.32
C SER A 63 -4.04 -1.46 0.77
N LEU A 64 -3.71 -1.89 1.98
CA LEU A 64 -3.15 -1.01 3.02
C LEU A 64 -1.76 -0.48 2.64
N SER A 65 -1.08 -1.12 1.70
CA SER A 65 0.15 -0.59 1.12
C SER A 65 -0.04 0.74 0.35
N LYS A 66 -1.26 1.06 -0.12
CA LYS A 66 -1.51 2.28 -0.90
C LYS A 66 -1.33 3.59 -0.12
N PRO A 67 -1.85 3.76 1.11
CA PRO A 67 -1.55 4.96 1.90
C PRO A 67 -0.07 5.07 2.25
N VAL A 68 0.62 3.94 2.45
CA VAL A 68 2.08 3.91 2.68
C VAL A 68 2.83 4.39 1.42
N PHE A 69 2.43 3.92 0.24
CA PHE A 69 2.95 4.41 -1.03
C PHE A 69 2.61 5.90 -1.27
N ALA A 70 1.39 6.33 -0.90
CA ALA A 70 1.00 7.73 -1.02
C ALA A 70 1.93 8.66 -0.20
N TYR A 71 2.39 8.21 0.97
CA TYR A 71 3.40 8.94 1.75
C TYR A 71 4.68 9.17 0.95
N LEU A 72 5.21 8.14 0.27
CA LEU A 72 6.39 8.29 -0.61
C LEU A 72 6.13 9.33 -1.70
N VAL A 73 4.96 9.29 -2.36
CA VAL A 73 4.62 10.25 -3.42
C VAL A 73 4.59 11.68 -2.87
N MET A 74 3.98 11.89 -1.70
CA MET A 74 3.96 13.19 -1.02
C MET A 74 5.36 13.64 -0.63
N ARG A 75 6.19 12.73 -0.12
CA ARG A 75 7.59 13.02 0.20
C ARG A 75 8.41 13.45 -1.03
N LEU A 76 8.20 12.78 -2.16
CA LEU A 76 8.84 13.18 -3.43
C LEU A 76 8.31 14.53 -3.93
N ALA A 77 7.04 14.86 -3.67
CA ALA A 77 6.49 16.17 -3.98
C ALA A 77 7.13 17.28 -3.13
N ASP A 78 7.28 17.07 -1.82
CA ASP A 78 7.98 18.01 -0.91
C ASP A 78 9.44 18.25 -1.34
N LEU A 79 10.09 17.22 -1.89
CA LEU A 79 11.44 17.30 -2.44
C LEU A 79 11.49 17.93 -3.86
N GLY A 80 10.35 18.32 -4.42
CA GLY A 80 10.24 18.89 -5.77
C GLY A 80 10.55 17.91 -6.90
N ARG A 81 10.57 16.59 -6.61
CA ARG A 81 10.89 15.55 -7.60
C ARG A 81 9.68 15.14 -8.43
N ILE A 82 8.47 15.25 -7.89
CA ILE A 82 7.21 15.05 -8.59
C ILE A 82 6.30 16.26 -8.39
N ASP A 83 5.68 16.73 -9.46
CA ASP A 83 4.58 17.70 -9.41
C ASP A 83 3.27 16.89 -9.46
N LEU A 84 2.45 17.00 -8.42
CA LEU A 84 1.20 16.25 -8.28
C LEU A 84 0.18 16.60 -9.35
N ASP A 85 0.28 17.76 -9.97
CA ASP A 85 -0.66 18.28 -10.98
C ASP A 85 -0.13 18.16 -12.40
N ARG A 86 1.09 17.69 -12.57
CA ARG A 86 1.67 17.42 -13.89
C ARG A 86 1.12 16.09 -14.44
N PRO A 87 0.69 16.04 -15.72
CA PRO A 87 0.24 14.79 -16.33
C PRO A 87 1.25 13.65 -16.22
N LEU A 88 0.83 12.49 -15.75
CA LEU A 88 1.71 11.32 -15.52
C LEU A 88 2.41 10.82 -16.77
N VAL A 89 1.81 11.02 -17.95
CA VAL A 89 2.44 10.69 -19.24
C VAL A 89 3.77 11.44 -19.47
N ARG A 90 4.02 12.53 -18.74
CA ARG A 90 5.29 13.29 -18.79
C ARG A 90 6.41 12.63 -17.97
N TYR A 91 6.08 11.73 -17.05
CA TYR A 91 7.05 10.95 -16.29
C TYR A 91 7.21 9.56 -16.88
N ARG A 92 6.09 8.87 -17.13
CA ARG A 92 6.06 7.53 -17.70
C ARG A 92 4.73 7.28 -18.41
N ARG A 93 4.77 6.75 -19.63
CA ARG A 93 3.61 6.25 -20.36
C ARG A 93 3.77 4.75 -20.60
N PRO A 94 3.08 3.88 -19.84
CA PRO A 94 3.07 2.44 -20.12
C PRO A 94 2.38 2.10 -21.45
N ASP A 95 2.83 1.01 -22.08
CA ASP A 95 2.29 0.58 -23.37
C ASP A 95 0.84 0.06 -23.30
N TYR A 96 0.39 -0.31 -22.10
CA TYR A 96 -0.99 -0.76 -21.89
C TYR A 96 -2.02 0.39 -21.83
N LEU A 97 -1.61 1.63 -21.92
CA LEU A 97 -2.54 2.75 -22.04
C LEU A 97 -3.00 2.94 -23.48
N ALA A 98 -4.31 3.08 -23.69
CA ALA A 98 -4.88 3.37 -25.00
C ALA A 98 -4.50 4.77 -25.49
N ALA A 99 -4.59 4.99 -26.80
CA ALA A 99 -4.55 6.33 -27.38
C ALA A 99 -5.88 7.03 -27.13
N HIS A 100 -5.98 7.76 -26.03
CA HIS A 100 -7.19 8.48 -25.61
C HIS A 100 -6.80 9.84 -25.01
N GLU A 101 -7.53 10.91 -25.34
CA GLU A 101 -7.22 12.28 -24.93
C GLU A 101 -7.14 12.43 -23.40
N TRP A 102 -8.03 11.77 -22.66
CA TRP A 102 -8.08 11.86 -21.20
C TRP A 102 -6.88 11.21 -20.50
N ILE A 103 -6.20 10.28 -21.13
CA ILE A 103 -4.95 9.72 -20.60
C ILE A 103 -3.90 10.83 -20.38
N GLY A 104 -3.86 11.81 -21.29
CA GLY A 104 -2.97 12.96 -21.18
C GLY A 104 -3.32 13.95 -20.06
N LEU A 105 -4.48 13.81 -19.43
CA LEU A 105 -4.94 14.68 -18.34
C LEU A 105 -4.67 14.10 -16.95
N ILE A 106 -4.49 12.76 -16.84
CA ILE A 106 -4.35 12.07 -15.55
C ILE A 106 -3.07 12.53 -14.84
N THR A 107 -3.23 12.94 -13.58
CA THR A 107 -2.16 13.44 -12.71
C THR A 107 -1.94 12.49 -11.53
N ALA A 108 -0.82 12.66 -10.79
CA ALA A 108 -0.60 11.92 -9.54
C ALA A 108 -1.70 12.22 -8.51
N ARG A 109 -2.21 13.46 -8.46
CA ARG A 109 -3.33 13.84 -7.60
C ARG A 109 -4.60 13.05 -7.93
N ASP A 110 -4.92 12.86 -9.22
CA ASP A 110 -6.09 12.06 -9.63
C ASP A 110 -5.92 10.60 -9.20
N VAL A 111 -4.73 10.05 -9.29
CA VAL A 111 -4.44 8.68 -8.82
C VAL A 111 -4.66 8.55 -7.32
N LEU A 112 -4.06 9.43 -6.52
CA LEU A 112 -4.16 9.40 -5.06
C LEU A 112 -5.59 9.64 -4.55
N ARG A 113 -6.41 10.34 -5.33
CA ARG A 113 -7.84 10.58 -5.02
C ARG A 113 -8.77 9.54 -5.63
N HIS A 114 -8.24 8.57 -6.39
CA HIS A 114 -9.02 7.61 -7.15
C HIS A 114 -10.02 8.27 -8.13
N THR A 115 -9.60 9.34 -8.80
CA THR A 115 -10.45 10.09 -9.76
C THR A 115 -9.97 9.98 -11.19
N THR A 116 -9.17 8.97 -11.52
CA THR A 116 -8.62 8.79 -12.88
C THR A 116 -9.64 8.33 -13.91
N GLY A 117 -10.74 7.70 -13.49
CA GLY A 117 -11.68 7.00 -14.35
C GLY A 117 -11.17 5.65 -14.87
N LEU A 118 -9.96 5.21 -14.48
CA LEU A 118 -9.42 3.90 -14.84
C LEU A 118 -10.03 2.80 -13.97
N PRO A 119 -10.19 1.55 -14.51
CA PRO A 119 -10.74 0.44 -13.75
C PRO A 119 -9.82 0.02 -12.59
N ASN A 120 -10.36 -0.75 -11.63
CA ASN A 120 -9.53 -1.33 -10.57
C ASN A 120 -8.50 -2.30 -11.18
N TRP A 121 -8.96 -3.23 -12.00
CA TRP A 121 -8.11 -4.21 -12.66
C TRP A 121 -8.53 -4.41 -14.12
N ARG A 122 -7.57 -4.66 -15.01
CA ARG A 122 -7.84 -5.15 -16.35
C ARG A 122 -8.33 -6.59 -16.28
N ALA A 123 -9.40 -6.90 -17.02
CA ALA A 123 -9.89 -8.27 -17.13
C ALA A 123 -8.89 -9.18 -17.88
N LYS A 124 -8.16 -8.61 -18.84
CA LYS A 124 -7.17 -9.32 -19.68
C LYS A 124 -5.85 -8.53 -19.73
N PRO A 125 -5.01 -8.58 -18.69
CA PRO A 125 -3.81 -7.73 -18.58
C PRO A 125 -2.84 -7.83 -19.76
N ALA A 126 -2.76 -8.99 -20.42
CA ALA A 126 -1.84 -9.21 -21.55
C ALA A 126 -2.27 -8.46 -22.84
N THR A 127 -3.55 -8.18 -23.02
CA THR A 127 -4.09 -7.66 -24.29
C THR A 127 -4.94 -6.41 -24.13
N GLU A 128 -5.52 -6.19 -22.96
CA GLU A 128 -6.43 -5.09 -22.72
C GLU A 128 -5.67 -3.77 -22.55
N LYS A 129 -6.13 -2.75 -23.27
CA LYS A 129 -5.64 -1.38 -23.11
C LYS A 129 -6.54 -0.62 -22.14
N LEU A 130 -5.92 0.13 -21.21
CA LEU A 130 -6.65 0.98 -20.29
C LEU A 130 -7.20 2.22 -20.98
N VAL A 131 -8.50 2.46 -20.77
CA VAL A 131 -9.21 3.67 -21.20
C VAL A 131 -9.97 4.21 -19.98
N PRO A 132 -9.91 5.51 -19.68
CA PRO A 132 -10.75 6.10 -18.66
C PRO A 132 -12.24 6.03 -19.05
N ALA A 133 -13.08 5.52 -18.17
CA ALA A 133 -14.54 5.43 -18.39
C ALA A 133 -15.24 6.79 -18.23
N VAL A 134 -14.61 7.72 -17.47
CA VAL A 134 -15.07 9.09 -17.24
C VAL A 134 -13.89 10.04 -17.29
N LYS A 135 -14.15 11.32 -17.53
CA LYS A 135 -13.10 12.35 -17.50
C LYS A 135 -12.43 12.40 -16.13
N PRO A 136 -11.09 12.41 -16.06
CA PRO A 136 -10.35 12.51 -14.79
C PRO A 136 -10.82 13.69 -13.95
N GLY A 137 -10.87 13.49 -12.63
CA GLY A 137 -11.30 14.48 -11.66
C GLY A 137 -12.82 14.58 -11.46
N THR A 138 -13.65 13.85 -12.22
CA THR A 138 -15.12 14.01 -12.17
C THR A 138 -15.85 13.03 -11.28
N ARG A 139 -15.26 11.85 -11.01
CA ARG A 139 -15.87 10.79 -10.19
C ARG A 139 -14.80 10.01 -9.43
N ILE A 140 -15.12 9.56 -8.23
CA ILE A 140 -14.27 8.67 -7.44
C ILE A 140 -14.60 7.23 -7.88
N ASP A 141 -13.58 6.54 -8.43
CA ASP A 141 -13.61 5.12 -8.77
C ASP A 141 -12.28 4.50 -8.34
N TYR A 142 -12.32 3.58 -7.39
CA TYR A 142 -11.13 2.92 -6.87
C TYR A 142 -10.36 2.19 -7.99
N SER A 143 -9.06 2.49 -8.14
CA SER A 143 -8.25 1.97 -9.24
C SER A 143 -6.88 1.50 -8.76
N GLY A 144 -6.64 0.17 -8.81
CA GLY A 144 -5.32 -0.43 -8.64
C GLY A 144 -4.42 -0.15 -9.85
N GLU A 145 -4.96 -0.19 -11.07
CA GLU A 145 -4.21 0.08 -12.30
C GLU A 145 -3.62 1.49 -12.32
N ALA A 146 -4.34 2.48 -11.79
CA ALA A 146 -3.83 3.84 -11.67
C ALA A 146 -2.66 3.92 -10.68
N ILE A 147 -2.74 3.20 -9.55
CA ILE A 147 -1.65 3.12 -8.57
C ILE A 147 -0.41 2.46 -9.20
N PHE A 148 -0.56 1.38 -9.96
CA PHE A 148 0.57 0.77 -10.68
C PHE A 148 1.20 1.73 -11.70
N TRP A 149 0.38 2.52 -12.41
CA TRP A 149 0.95 3.54 -13.29
C TRP A 149 1.75 4.60 -12.53
N LEU A 150 1.23 5.08 -11.40
CA LEU A 150 1.95 6.03 -10.55
C LEU A 150 3.25 5.43 -10.00
N GLN A 151 3.25 4.13 -9.62
CA GLN A 151 4.47 3.42 -9.24
C GLN A 151 5.53 3.49 -10.34
N LEU A 152 5.16 3.15 -11.60
CA LEU A 152 6.09 3.22 -12.73
C LEU A 152 6.61 4.63 -12.98
N ALA A 153 5.78 5.67 -12.72
CA ALA A 153 6.22 7.05 -12.79
C ALA A 153 7.24 7.38 -11.67
N VAL A 154 6.99 6.92 -10.44
CA VAL A 154 7.92 7.07 -9.31
C VAL A 154 9.25 6.38 -9.61
N GLU A 155 9.25 5.15 -10.09
CA GLU A 155 10.46 4.43 -10.48
C GLU A 155 11.23 5.16 -11.59
N SER A 156 10.52 5.75 -12.55
CA SER A 156 11.14 6.56 -13.62
C SER A 156 11.77 7.87 -13.09
N ILE A 157 11.15 8.50 -12.08
CA ILE A 157 11.62 9.74 -11.46
C ILE A 157 12.84 9.48 -10.56
N THR A 158 12.81 8.39 -9.81
CA THR A 158 13.84 8.06 -8.81
C THR A 158 15.02 7.34 -9.43
N GLY A 159 14.82 6.60 -10.50
CA GLY A 159 15.79 5.67 -11.06
C GLY A 159 15.97 4.40 -10.19
N GLN A 160 15.10 4.17 -9.24
CA GLN A 160 15.14 3.09 -8.25
C GLN A 160 13.91 2.20 -8.41
N SER A 161 13.97 0.94 -7.92
CA SER A 161 12.75 0.15 -7.71
C SER A 161 11.89 0.80 -6.62
N LEU A 162 10.59 0.48 -6.61
CA LEU A 162 9.68 0.97 -5.57
C LEU A 162 10.23 0.64 -4.18
N ASP A 163 10.68 -0.57 -3.95
CA ASP A 163 11.20 -1.00 -2.64
C ASP A 163 12.42 -0.17 -2.21
N GLN A 164 13.38 0.07 -3.11
CA GLN A 164 14.54 0.91 -2.83
C GLN A 164 14.13 2.35 -2.45
N ALA A 165 13.19 2.93 -3.18
CA ALA A 165 12.67 4.27 -2.87
C ALA A 165 11.94 4.30 -1.54
N MET A 166 11.17 3.25 -1.20
CA MET A 166 10.50 3.10 0.10
C MET A 166 11.50 2.97 1.24
N GLN A 167 12.56 2.15 1.08
CA GLN A 167 13.62 2.02 2.07
C GLN A 167 14.32 3.34 2.34
N GLU A 168 14.66 4.11 1.28
CA GLU A 168 15.36 5.39 1.42
C GLU A 168 14.49 6.47 2.09
N HIS A 169 13.23 6.56 1.69
CA HIS A 169 12.41 7.72 2.04
C HIS A 169 11.40 7.47 3.18
N LEU A 170 11.13 6.23 3.53
CA LEU A 170 10.18 5.88 4.60
C LEU A 170 10.68 4.78 5.52
N PHE A 171 10.90 3.56 5.04
CA PHE A 171 11.12 2.41 5.91
C PHE A 171 12.40 2.57 6.75
N GLY A 172 13.51 2.97 6.14
CA GLY A 172 14.75 3.24 6.87
C GLY A 172 14.60 4.36 7.92
N PRO A 173 14.15 5.58 7.54
CA PRO A 173 13.94 6.67 8.48
C PRO A 173 12.93 6.38 9.60
N ALA A 174 11.90 5.56 9.32
CA ALA A 174 10.88 5.17 10.30
C ALA A 174 11.27 3.94 11.15
N GLY A 175 12.41 3.31 10.88
CA GLY A 175 12.83 2.09 11.58
C GLY A 175 11.99 0.85 11.25
N MET A 176 11.31 0.83 10.10
CA MET A 176 10.44 -0.26 9.64
C MET A 176 11.26 -1.37 8.94
N ALA A 177 12.16 -1.99 9.70
CA ALA A 177 13.17 -2.92 9.17
C ALA A 177 12.58 -4.19 8.52
N ASP A 178 11.40 -4.62 8.98
CA ASP A 178 10.71 -5.84 8.50
C ASP A 178 9.64 -5.52 7.42
N SER A 179 9.68 -4.32 6.83
CA SER A 179 8.74 -3.88 5.78
C SER A 179 9.38 -3.85 4.40
N SER A 180 8.69 -4.36 3.38
CA SER A 180 9.17 -4.40 2.00
C SER A 180 8.03 -4.37 1.00
N TYR A 181 8.27 -3.79 -0.19
CA TYR A 181 7.39 -3.90 -1.36
C TYR A 181 7.78 -5.06 -2.28
N THR A 182 8.81 -5.81 -1.90
CA THR A 182 9.28 -6.98 -2.65
C THR A 182 9.25 -8.19 -1.75
N TRP A 183 8.62 -9.28 -2.23
CA TRP A 183 8.69 -10.55 -1.52
C TRP A 183 10.14 -11.04 -1.49
N ASN A 184 10.64 -11.36 -0.32
CA ASN A 184 11.94 -12.02 -0.15
C ASN A 184 11.83 -13.16 0.86
N THR A 185 12.77 -14.11 0.78
CA THR A 185 12.77 -15.31 1.62
C THR A 185 13.06 -15.02 3.09
N ASP A 186 13.72 -13.90 3.39
CA ASP A 186 14.08 -13.53 4.77
C ASP A 186 12.84 -13.05 5.55
N LEU A 187 11.83 -12.50 4.85
CA LEU A 187 10.53 -12.11 5.41
C LEU A 187 9.57 -13.31 5.52
N ALA A 188 9.85 -14.43 4.83
CA ALA A 188 8.99 -15.61 4.81
C ALA A 188 9.30 -16.62 5.92
N ALA A 189 10.34 -16.41 6.70
CA ALA A 189 10.88 -17.40 7.67
C ALA A 189 10.11 -17.43 9.02
#